data_b46378f3afa8b0478388e4f617a6293d
#
_entry.id   b46378f3afa8b0478388e4f617a6293d
#
_cell.length_a   1.000
_cell.length_b   1.000
_cell.length_c   1.000
_cell.angle_alpha   90.00
_cell.angle_beta   90.00
_cell.angle_gamma   90.00
#
_symmetry.space_group_name_H-M   'P 1'
#
loop_
_entity.id
_entity.type
_entity.pdbx_description
1 polymer ?
#
loop_
_entity_poly.entity_id
_entity_poly.type
_entity_poly.pdbx_seq_one_letter_code
_entity_poly.pdbx_strand_id
1 'polypeptide(L)'
;MVWQEIGSKKWIIKIMKTEERTDFLNRDQLRLYFEQGCKPYSEWGIGSEYENFIFDTDLKRPVGYEGPKSISKVFDVLIKKLGWAPLFEKSKIVGLEKDKANISLEPGGQFELSGAIKKTIHEVDQEMKSFMQNMKVVCEELGLGLFSVGAAPNWERDDMPIMPKNRYKKIMMPYMKTVGTQGLDMMLRTCTIQVNLDYSSEADMAKKLRVAACIQPLATALFASSPMFEGKNTGYQSWRAQIWKNTDSDRTGIPKFIFDDDLSFDSWIEYALDCLLYTSPSPRDDL
;
A
#
# COMPACT_ATOMS: atom_id res chain seq x y z
N MET A 1 -10.61 3.78 1.27
CA MET A 1 -9.84 3.94 2.51
C MET A 1 -8.77 2.89 2.47
N VAL A 2 -7.56 3.32 2.45
CA VAL A 2 -6.41 2.42 2.38
C VAL A 2 -6.22 1.85 3.76
N TRP A 3 -6.07 0.54 3.88
CA TRP A 3 -5.49 -0.06 5.06
C TRP A 3 -4.08 0.47 5.18
N GLN A 4 -3.91 1.44 6.04
CA GLN A 4 -2.58 1.85 6.42
C GLN A 4 -1.93 0.69 7.16
N GLU A 5 -0.76 0.28 6.72
CA GLU A 5 0.22 -0.26 7.63
C GLU A 5 0.54 0.87 8.63
N ILE A 6 -0.22 0.90 9.72
CA ILE A 6 -0.01 1.88 10.79
C ILE A 6 1.37 1.62 11.34
N GLY A 7 2.24 2.58 11.16
CA GLY A 7 3.54 2.68 11.81
C GLY A 7 4.49 1.53 11.53
N SER A 8 5.49 1.84 10.75
CA SER A 8 6.73 1.08 10.51
C SER A 8 6.66 -0.45 10.68
N LYS A 9 6.78 -1.17 9.59
CA LYS A 9 7.02 -2.63 9.51
C LYS A 9 8.00 -3.19 10.57
N LYS A 10 8.83 -2.34 11.18
CA LYS A 10 9.71 -2.70 12.30
C LYS A 10 8.97 -3.10 13.58
N TRP A 11 7.78 -2.56 13.85
CA TRP A 11 7.06 -2.86 15.09
C TRP A 11 6.25 -4.15 15.00
N ILE A 12 5.57 -4.42 13.90
CA ILE A 12 4.90 -5.71 13.67
C ILE A 12 5.93 -6.84 13.56
N ILE A 13 7.07 -6.60 12.90
CA ILE A 13 8.17 -7.57 12.84
C ILE A 13 8.87 -7.72 14.19
N LYS A 14 8.93 -6.70 15.04
CA LYS A 14 9.53 -6.79 16.38
C LYS A 14 8.62 -7.54 17.35
N ILE A 15 7.32 -7.43 17.23
CA ILE A 15 6.35 -8.26 17.97
C ILE A 15 6.42 -9.72 17.51
N MET A 16 6.67 -9.98 16.22
CA MET A 16 6.80 -11.34 15.68
C MET A 16 8.20 -11.96 15.81
N LYS A 17 9.24 -11.19 16.14
CA LYS A 17 10.63 -11.69 16.33
C LYS A 17 11.05 -11.95 17.77
N THR A 18 10.24 -11.62 18.76
CA THR A 18 10.50 -11.98 20.14
C THR A 18 9.65 -13.18 20.51
N GLU A 19 10.29 -14.37 20.49
CA GLU A 19 9.94 -15.61 21.20
C GLU A 19 8.46 -15.87 21.46
N GLU A 20 7.97 -17.02 20.99
CA GLU A 20 6.75 -17.75 21.42
C GLU A 20 5.89 -17.03 22.50
N ARG A 21 5.28 -15.91 22.16
CA ARG A 21 4.24 -15.31 22.98
C ARG A 21 2.90 -15.77 22.45
N THR A 22 2.35 -16.76 23.13
CA THR A 22 0.94 -17.16 23.05
C THR A 22 -0.01 -16.14 23.73
N ASP A 23 0.47 -14.97 24.07
CA ASP A 23 -0.33 -13.95 24.75
C ASP A 23 -1.16 -13.20 23.72
N PHE A 24 -2.46 -13.44 23.72
CA PHE A 24 -3.42 -12.64 22.98
C PHE A 24 -3.37 -11.19 23.47
N LEU A 25 -3.27 -10.22 22.56
CA LEU A 25 -3.41 -8.82 22.90
C LEU A 25 -4.83 -8.57 23.45
N ASN A 26 -4.91 -7.93 24.60
CA ASN A 26 -6.20 -7.46 25.13
C ASN A 26 -6.54 -6.05 24.57
N ARG A 27 -7.78 -5.60 24.80
CA ARG A 27 -8.25 -4.29 24.31
C ARG A 27 -7.41 -3.13 24.82
N ASP A 28 -7.00 -3.14 26.08
CA ASP A 28 -6.19 -2.08 26.66
C ASP A 28 -4.84 -1.96 25.98
N GLN A 29 -4.23 -3.07 25.59
CA GLN A 29 -2.97 -3.09 24.83
C GLN A 29 -3.16 -2.54 23.41
N LEU A 30 -4.28 -2.82 22.75
CA LEU A 30 -4.61 -2.24 21.46
C LEU A 30 -4.85 -0.73 21.57
N ARG A 31 -5.60 -0.30 22.58
CA ARG A 31 -5.82 1.13 22.85
C ARG A 31 -4.49 1.86 23.14
N LEU A 32 -3.65 1.28 24.00
CA LEU A 32 -2.34 1.84 24.32
C LEU A 32 -1.46 2.00 23.07
N TYR A 33 -1.58 1.10 22.11
CA TYR A 33 -0.85 1.21 20.84
C TYR A 33 -1.25 2.49 20.06
N PHE A 34 -2.54 2.84 19.99
CA PHE A 34 -3.01 4.07 19.37
C PHE A 34 -2.59 5.31 20.18
N GLU A 35 -2.67 5.24 21.50
CA GLU A 35 -2.23 6.33 22.39
C GLU A 35 -0.74 6.63 22.24
N GLN A 36 0.09 5.61 22.13
CA GLN A 36 1.53 5.75 21.87
C GLN A 36 1.83 6.33 20.47
N GLY A 37 0.90 6.26 19.55
CA GLY A 37 0.99 6.90 18.24
C GLY A 37 0.76 8.42 18.27
N CYS A 38 0.25 8.97 19.37
CA CYS A 38 0.05 10.40 19.51
C CYS A 38 1.39 11.14 19.59
N LYS A 39 1.55 12.19 18.79
CA LYS A 39 2.76 13.01 18.74
C LYS A 39 2.44 14.49 18.96
N PRO A 40 3.25 15.23 19.70
CA PRO A 40 3.11 16.67 19.77
C PRO A 40 3.30 17.31 18.40
N TYR A 41 2.67 18.44 18.14
CA TYR A 41 2.72 19.14 16.85
C TYR A 41 4.15 19.37 16.32
N SER A 42 5.11 19.64 17.19
CA SER A 42 6.52 19.84 16.85
C SER A 42 7.18 18.60 16.23
N GLU A 43 6.62 17.40 16.50
CA GLU A 43 7.13 16.14 15.97
C GLU A 43 6.39 15.64 14.74
N TRP A 44 5.29 16.29 14.36
CA TRP A 44 4.53 15.89 13.19
C TRP A 44 5.38 15.86 11.93
N GLY A 45 5.07 14.90 11.08
CA GLY A 45 5.68 14.73 9.76
C GLY A 45 4.66 14.27 8.75
N ILE A 46 5.10 14.22 7.51
CA ILE A 46 4.33 13.73 6.37
C ILE A 46 5.02 12.46 5.89
N GLY A 47 4.32 11.34 5.94
CA GLY A 47 4.72 10.12 5.24
C GLY A 47 4.04 10.08 3.88
N SER A 48 4.74 9.56 2.88
CA SER A 48 4.21 9.44 1.52
C SER A 48 4.58 8.10 0.91
N GLU A 49 3.66 7.55 0.12
CA GLU A 49 3.85 6.29 -0.60
C GLU A 49 3.50 6.51 -2.07
N TYR A 50 4.32 5.94 -2.97
CA TYR A 50 4.16 6.09 -4.42
C TYR A 50 4.27 4.74 -5.08
N GLU A 51 3.18 4.25 -5.62
CA GLU A 51 3.13 3.01 -6.39
C GLU A 51 3.20 3.29 -7.89
N ASN A 52 3.93 2.44 -8.60
CA ASN A 52 4.08 2.51 -10.04
C ASN A 52 4.11 1.12 -10.65
N PHE A 53 3.60 0.96 -11.87
CA PHE A 53 3.85 -0.23 -12.66
C PHE A 53 5.17 -0.12 -13.40
N ILE A 54 5.92 -1.22 -13.45
CA ILE A 54 7.08 -1.37 -14.34
C ILE A 54 6.70 -2.31 -15.48
N PHE A 55 6.99 -1.91 -16.71
CA PHE A 55 6.61 -2.67 -17.91
C PHE A 55 7.74 -2.74 -18.93
N ASP A 56 7.73 -3.79 -19.76
CA ASP A 56 8.60 -3.91 -20.92
C ASP A 56 8.16 -2.93 -22.01
N THR A 57 9.08 -2.06 -22.47
CA THR A 57 8.77 -1.03 -23.48
C THR A 57 8.49 -1.58 -24.86
N ASP A 58 9.01 -2.79 -25.19
CA ASP A 58 8.81 -3.42 -26.49
C ASP A 58 7.47 -4.19 -26.50
N LEU A 59 7.23 -5.01 -25.47
CA LEU A 59 6.05 -5.85 -25.36
C LEU A 59 4.82 -5.12 -24.86
N LYS A 60 4.98 -3.95 -24.22
CA LYS A 60 3.92 -3.17 -23.54
C LYS A 60 3.17 -3.96 -22.46
N ARG A 61 3.86 -4.87 -21.77
CA ARG A 61 3.32 -5.76 -20.74
C ARG A 61 4.05 -5.60 -19.42
N PRO A 62 3.39 -5.87 -18.26
CA PRO A 62 4.05 -5.83 -16.97
C PRO A 62 5.17 -6.85 -16.91
N VAL A 63 6.22 -6.55 -16.15
CA VAL A 63 7.37 -7.46 -16.04
C VAL A 63 7.26 -8.34 -14.80
N GLY A 64 7.71 -9.59 -14.94
CA GLY A 64 7.80 -10.52 -13.82
C GLY A 64 8.93 -10.18 -12.85
N TYR A 65 9.00 -10.96 -11.76
CA TYR A 65 10.07 -10.81 -10.78
C TYR A 65 11.43 -11.26 -11.35
N GLU A 66 11.49 -12.33 -12.15
CA GLU A 66 12.70 -12.91 -12.75
C GLU A 66 12.68 -12.78 -14.28
N GLY A 67 13.85 -12.82 -14.89
CA GLY A 67 14.04 -12.74 -16.32
C GLY A 67 15.05 -11.67 -16.74
N PRO A 68 15.30 -11.50 -18.06
CA PRO A 68 16.24 -10.51 -18.57
C PRO A 68 15.78 -9.08 -18.36
N LYS A 69 14.47 -8.83 -18.51
CA LYS A 69 13.79 -7.58 -18.17
C LYS A 69 12.82 -7.88 -17.00
N SER A 70 13.19 -7.50 -15.78
CA SER A 70 12.48 -7.95 -14.58
C SER A 70 12.69 -7.03 -13.38
N ILE A 71 11.83 -7.17 -12.36
CA ILE A 71 11.95 -6.45 -11.10
C ILE A 71 13.29 -6.74 -10.39
N SER A 72 13.77 -7.99 -10.42
CA SER A 72 15.06 -8.33 -9.81
C SER A 72 16.23 -7.61 -10.48
N LYS A 73 16.16 -7.32 -11.78
CA LYS A 73 17.17 -6.52 -12.48
C LYS A 73 17.10 -5.05 -12.08
N VAL A 74 15.92 -4.51 -11.88
CA VAL A 74 15.75 -3.15 -11.33
C VAL A 74 16.39 -3.06 -9.94
N PHE A 75 16.14 -4.02 -9.07
CA PHE A 75 16.80 -4.09 -7.77
C PHE A 75 18.32 -4.17 -7.87
N ASP A 76 18.85 -5.01 -8.76
CA ASP A 76 20.30 -5.13 -9.00
C ASP A 76 20.95 -3.76 -9.32
N VAL A 77 20.31 -2.97 -10.19
CA VAL A 77 20.81 -1.64 -10.58
C VAL A 77 20.71 -0.65 -9.41
N LEU A 78 19.59 -0.62 -8.71
CA LEU A 78 19.38 0.25 -7.55
C LEU A 78 20.41 -0.03 -6.43
N ILE A 79 20.70 -1.30 -6.17
CA ILE A 79 21.72 -1.71 -5.19
C ILE A 79 23.10 -1.25 -5.64
N LYS A 80 23.51 -1.62 -6.86
CA LYS A 80 24.86 -1.41 -7.35
C LYS A 80 25.21 0.05 -7.63
N LYS A 81 24.26 0.81 -8.21
CA LYS A 81 24.53 2.18 -8.65
C LYS A 81 24.04 3.25 -7.70
N LEU A 82 22.98 2.98 -6.96
CA LEU A 82 22.35 3.99 -6.10
C LEU A 82 22.46 3.67 -4.59
N GLY A 83 23.12 2.57 -4.23
CA GLY A 83 23.47 2.26 -2.85
C GLY A 83 22.27 1.88 -1.97
N TRP A 84 21.20 1.30 -2.54
CA TRP A 84 20.12 0.74 -1.78
C TRP A 84 20.54 -0.57 -1.11
N ALA A 85 20.10 -0.82 0.11
CA ALA A 85 20.35 -2.06 0.85
C ALA A 85 19.19 -3.06 0.63
N PRO A 86 19.46 -4.34 0.31
CA PRO A 86 18.41 -5.30 0.01
C PRO A 86 17.71 -5.82 1.27
N LEU A 87 16.39 -5.99 1.19
CA LEU A 87 15.54 -6.66 2.17
C LEU A 87 15.12 -8.02 1.61
N PHE A 88 15.34 -9.08 2.38
CA PHE A 88 15.12 -10.45 1.93
C PHE A 88 13.91 -11.11 2.59
N GLU A 89 13.16 -11.89 1.81
CA GLU A 89 12.31 -12.96 2.29
C GLU A 89 12.86 -14.28 1.78
N LYS A 90 13.39 -15.10 2.68
CA LYS A 90 14.20 -16.29 2.33
C LYS A 90 15.40 -15.91 1.45
N SER A 91 15.47 -16.41 0.23
CA SER A 91 16.57 -16.12 -0.72
C SER A 91 16.25 -15.03 -1.75
N LYS A 92 15.05 -14.43 -1.70
CA LYS A 92 14.63 -13.43 -2.70
C LYS A 92 14.62 -12.03 -2.09
N ILE A 93 15.08 -11.04 -2.86
CA ILE A 93 14.96 -9.63 -2.50
C ILE A 93 13.50 -9.23 -2.71
N VAL A 94 12.83 -8.79 -1.64
CA VAL A 94 11.42 -8.37 -1.69
C VAL A 94 11.22 -6.89 -1.44
N GLY A 95 12.31 -6.16 -1.23
CA GLY A 95 12.32 -4.72 -1.04
C GLY A 95 13.74 -4.21 -0.88
N LEU A 96 13.87 -2.90 -0.80
CA LEU A 96 15.13 -2.20 -0.57
C LEU A 96 14.94 -1.13 0.50
N GLU A 97 16.01 -0.74 1.19
CA GLU A 97 15.98 0.38 2.14
C GLU A 97 17.15 1.33 1.91
N LYS A 98 16.90 2.64 2.09
CA LYS A 98 17.90 3.68 2.02
C LYS A 98 17.41 4.95 2.74
N ASP A 99 18.24 5.59 3.57
CA ASP A 99 17.98 6.91 4.17
C ASP A 99 16.59 7.04 4.84
N LYS A 100 16.13 5.99 5.52
CA LYS A 100 14.81 5.85 6.16
C LYS A 100 13.63 5.72 5.17
N ALA A 101 13.86 5.72 3.88
CA ALA A 101 12.90 5.33 2.85
C ALA A 101 13.03 3.83 2.56
N ASN A 102 11.98 3.23 2.06
CA ASN A 102 12.04 1.86 1.57
C ASN A 102 11.31 1.71 0.22
N ILE A 103 11.75 0.73 -0.54
CA ILE A 103 11.07 0.27 -1.73
C ILE A 103 10.46 -1.08 -1.42
N SER A 104 9.18 -1.27 -1.71
CA SER A 104 8.51 -2.54 -1.56
C SER A 104 7.87 -2.99 -2.87
N LEU A 105 7.53 -4.28 -2.94
CA LEU A 105 6.76 -4.84 -4.03
C LEU A 105 5.37 -5.15 -3.54
N GLU A 106 4.38 -4.69 -4.27
CA GLU A 106 3.00 -5.06 -4.08
C GLU A 106 2.63 -6.28 -4.95
N PRO A 107 1.50 -6.98 -4.69
CA PRO A 107 1.23 -8.31 -5.25
C PRO A 107 1.38 -8.43 -6.77
N GLY A 108 0.90 -7.44 -7.52
CA GLY A 108 0.92 -7.40 -8.98
C GLY A 108 2.20 -6.79 -9.59
N GLY A 109 3.24 -6.58 -8.76
CA GLY A 109 4.49 -5.96 -9.21
C GLY A 109 4.47 -4.44 -9.16
N GLN A 110 3.46 -3.85 -8.52
CA GLN A 110 3.49 -2.42 -8.23
C GLN A 110 4.74 -2.14 -7.38
N PHE A 111 5.55 -1.24 -7.90
CA PHE A 111 6.83 -0.84 -7.33
C PHE A 111 6.60 0.40 -6.47
N GLU A 112 6.65 0.21 -5.17
CA GLU A 112 6.27 1.22 -4.19
C GLU A 112 7.51 1.86 -3.55
N LEU A 113 7.56 3.18 -3.57
CA LEU A 113 8.40 3.95 -2.66
C LEU A 113 7.58 4.32 -1.42
N SER A 114 7.96 3.84 -0.24
CA SER A 114 7.54 4.42 1.03
C SER A 114 8.62 5.43 1.45
N GLY A 115 8.33 6.72 1.26
CA GLY A 115 9.28 7.80 1.50
C GLY A 115 9.67 7.98 2.96
N ALA A 116 10.78 8.65 3.21
CA ALA A 116 11.14 9.05 4.57
C ALA A 116 10.17 10.11 5.09
N ILE A 117 9.91 10.11 6.41
CA ILE A 117 9.06 11.14 7.03
C ILE A 117 9.68 12.53 6.82
N LYS A 118 8.92 13.45 6.25
CA LYS A 118 9.31 14.83 5.94
C LYS A 118 8.55 15.84 6.80
N LYS A 119 9.12 17.02 6.93
CA LYS A 119 8.48 18.13 7.68
C LYS A 119 7.62 19.02 6.79
N THR A 120 7.90 19.07 5.51
CA THR A 120 7.23 19.95 4.57
C THR A 120 6.83 19.22 3.29
N ILE A 121 5.79 19.69 2.63
CA ILE A 121 5.35 19.19 1.32
C ILE A 121 6.43 19.38 0.24
N HIS A 122 7.27 20.41 0.37
CA HIS A 122 8.38 20.65 -0.56
C HIS A 122 9.46 19.57 -0.48
N GLU A 123 9.76 19.08 0.73
CA GLU A 123 10.69 17.96 0.91
C GLU A 123 10.11 16.66 0.37
N VAL A 124 8.78 16.43 0.53
CA VAL A 124 8.06 15.30 -0.08
C VAL A 124 8.16 15.35 -1.61
N ASP A 125 7.87 16.50 -2.22
CA ASP A 125 7.95 16.72 -3.66
C ASP A 125 9.38 16.49 -4.19
N GLN A 126 10.38 16.98 -3.48
CA GLN A 126 11.79 16.78 -3.85
C GLN A 126 12.20 15.29 -3.79
N GLU A 127 11.78 14.57 -2.77
CA GLU A 127 12.06 13.13 -2.64
C GLU A 127 11.41 12.36 -3.80
N MET A 128 10.13 12.62 -4.10
CA MET A 128 9.43 12.01 -5.20
C MET A 128 10.08 12.30 -6.56
N LYS A 129 10.40 13.56 -6.83
CA LYS A 129 11.06 13.96 -8.08
C LYS A 129 12.41 13.26 -8.26
N SER A 130 13.22 13.21 -7.20
CA SER A 130 14.51 12.52 -7.22
C SER A 130 14.33 11.01 -7.46
N PHE A 131 13.36 10.39 -6.79
CA PHE A 131 13.04 8.99 -7.01
C PHE A 131 12.60 8.70 -8.44
N MET A 132 11.65 9.46 -8.97
CA MET A 132 11.14 9.28 -10.34
C MET A 132 12.23 9.49 -11.39
N GLN A 133 13.12 10.47 -11.19
CA GLN A 133 14.26 10.70 -12.07
C GLN A 133 15.25 9.52 -12.06
N ASN A 134 15.59 9.00 -10.89
CA ASN A 134 16.44 7.83 -10.74
C ASN A 134 15.80 6.58 -11.39
N MET A 135 14.51 6.35 -11.13
CA MET A 135 13.79 5.22 -11.71
C MET A 135 13.69 5.30 -13.23
N LYS A 136 13.52 6.50 -13.78
CA LYS A 136 13.54 6.70 -15.23
C LYS A 136 14.86 6.21 -15.84
N VAL A 137 15.99 6.63 -15.28
CA VAL A 137 17.33 6.21 -15.77
C VAL A 137 17.52 4.70 -15.64
N VAL A 138 17.12 4.12 -14.49
CA VAL A 138 17.23 2.66 -14.26
C VAL A 138 16.36 1.88 -15.25
N CYS A 139 15.14 2.32 -15.47
CA CYS A 139 14.22 1.66 -16.39
C CYS A 139 14.71 1.77 -17.84
N GLU A 140 15.16 2.95 -18.29
CA GLU A 140 15.70 3.15 -19.65
C GLU A 140 16.90 2.25 -19.92
N GLU A 141 17.81 2.09 -18.97
CA GLU A 141 18.98 1.18 -19.11
C GLU A 141 18.55 -0.28 -19.32
N LEU A 142 17.44 -0.68 -18.73
CA LEU A 142 16.94 -2.06 -18.81
C LEU A 142 15.91 -2.28 -19.93
N GLY A 143 15.60 -1.27 -20.75
CA GLY A 143 14.53 -1.35 -21.75
C GLY A 143 13.16 -1.48 -21.12
N LEU A 144 12.97 -0.86 -19.96
CA LEU A 144 11.73 -0.85 -19.18
C LEU A 144 11.11 0.55 -19.15
N GLY A 145 9.84 0.63 -18.84
CA GLY A 145 9.12 1.88 -18.59
C GLY A 145 8.49 1.87 -17.21
N LEU A 146 8.29 3.07 -16.66
CA LEU A 146 7.58 3.31 -15.41
C LEU A 146 6.24 3.96 -15.73
N PHE A 147 5.16 3.50 -15.08
CA PHE A 147 3.82 3.94 -15.39
C PHE A 147 3.01 4.24 -14.11
N SER A 148 2.66 5.51 -13.94
CA SER A 148 1.97 6.05 -12.75
C SER A 148 0.51 6.32 -13.09
N VAL A 149 -0.39 5.39 -12.80
CA VAL A 149 -1.84 5.50 -13.05
C VAL A 149 -2.62 4.80 -11.94
N GLY A 150 -3.87 5.18 -11.76
CA GLY A 150 -4.72 4.60 -10.72
C GLY A 150 -5.11 3.13 -10.97
N ALA A 151 -5.20 2.70 -12.22
CA ALA A 151 -5.45 1.30 -12.59
C ALA A 151 -4.77 0.97 -13.92
N ALA A 152 -4.35 -0.28 -14.11
CA ALA A 152 -3.76 -0.78 -15.33
C ALA A 152 -4.74 -0.64 -16.51
N PRO A 153 -4.39 0.10 -17.59
CA PRO A 153 -5.39 0.50 -18.59
C PRO A 153 -5.72 -0.60 -19.59
N ASN A 154 -4.78 -1.48 -19.93
CA ASN A 154 -4.93 -2.47 -21.00
C ASN A 154 -4.35 -3.85 -20.71
N TRP A 155 -3.94 -4.10 -19.47
CA TRP A 155 -3.50 -5.43 -19.04
C TRP A 155 -4.67 -6.18 -18.42
N GLU A 156 -4.84 -7.42 -18.82
CA GLU A 156 -5.80 -8.32 -18.20
C GLU A 156 -5.27 -8.85 -16.87
N ARG A 157 -6.14 -9.48 -16.09
CA ARG A 157 -5.77 -10.04 -14.79
C ARG A 157 -4.67 -11.10 -14.91
N ASP A 158 -4.74 -11.92 -15.98
CA ASP A 158 -3.78 -12.99 -16.24
C ASP A 158 -2.44 -12.49 -16.79
N ASP A 159 -2.36 -11.25 -17.26
CA ASP A 159 -1.10 -10.60 -17.63
C ASP A 159 -0.26 -10.21 -16.40
N MET A 160 -0.91 -10.07 -15.24
CA MET A 160 -0.25 -9.53 -14.07
C MET A 160 0.66 -10.57 -13.39
N PRO A 161 1.91 -10.21 -13.10
CA PRO A 161 2.81 -11.08 -12.36
C PRO A 161 2.38 -11.19 -10.90
N ILE A 162 2.87 -12.23 -10.20
CA ILE A 162 2.73 -12.34 -8.75
C ILE A 162 4.10 -12.27 -8.11
N MET A 163 4.31 -11.28 -7.27
CA MET A 163 5.58 -11.07 -6.60
C MET A 163 5.87 -12.13 -5.53
N PRO A 164 7.16 -12.45 -5.25
CA PRO A 164 7.55 -13.62 -4.47
C PRO A 164 7.47 -13.41 -2.96
N LYS A 165 6.39 -12.81 -2.45
CA LYS A 165 6.08 -12.78 -1.02
C LYS A 165 5.07 -13.89 -0.70
N ASN A 166 5.37 -14.73 0.31
CA ASN A 166 4.54 -15.88 0.66
C ASN A 166 3.08 -15.50 0.94
N ARG A 167 2.86 -14.38 1.65
CA ARG A 167 1.52 -13.87 1.99
C ARG A 167 0.63 -13.64 0.77
N TYR A 168 1.22 -13.28 -0.38
CA TYR A 168 0.43 -12.97 -1.57
C TYR A 168 -0.28 -14.19 -2.14
N LYS A 169 0.46 -15.28 -2.33
CA LYS A 169 -0.10 -16.52 -2.91
C LYS A 169 -0.90 -17.34 -1.92
N LYS A 170 -0.46 -17.39 -0.66
CA LYS A 170 -1.05 -18.30 0.35
C LYS A 170 -2.25 -17.71 1.08
N ILE A 171 -2.29 -16.39 1.27
CA ILE A 171 -3.31 -15.73 2.08
C ILE A 171 -4.13 -14.77 1.25
N MET A 172 -3.48 -13.75 0.65
CA MET A 172 -4.21 -12.66 0.01
C MET A 172 -4.97 -13.08 -1.24
N MET A 173 -4.35 -13.82 -2.16
CA MET A 173 -5.03 -14.25 -3.39
C MET A 173 -6.23 -15.17 -3.13
N PRO A 174 -6.15 -16.21 -2.29
CA PRO A 174 -7.32 -17.03 -1.96
C PRO A 174 -8.47 -16.19 -1.40
N TYR A 175 -8.17 -15.29 -0.46
CA TYR A 175 -9.16 -14.40 0.12
C TYR A 175 -9.78 -13.46 -0.92
N MET A 176 -8.95 -12.74 -1.69
CA MET A 176 -9.41 -11.77 -2.69
C MET A 176 -10.23 -12.37 -3.83
N LYS A 177 -10.17 -13.70 -4.03
CA LYS A 177 -11.05 -14.41 -4.96
C LYS A 177 -12.48 -14.55 -4.44
N THR A 178 -12.69 -14.44 -3.14
CA THR A 178 -13.99 -14.68 -2.50
C THR A 178 -14.74 -13.40 -2.19
N VAL A 179 -14.08 -12.23 -2.25
CA VAL A 179 -14.66 -10.95 -1.86
C VAL A 179 -14.95 -10.05 -3.06
N GLY A 180 -16.20 -9.64 -3.19
CA GLY A 180 -16.67 -8.82 -4.30
C GLY A 180 -16.39 -9.43 -5.67
N THR A 181 -16.47 -8.61 -6.71
CA THR A 181 -16.18 -9.03 -8.10
C THR A 181 -14.79 -8.60 -8.56
N GLN A 182 -14.18 -7.63 -7.87
CA GLN A 182 -12.94 -6.98 -8.27
C GLN A 182 -11.84 -7.02 -7.21
N GLY A 183 -11.91 -7.94 -6.24
CA GLY A 183 -10.89 -8.11 -5.21
C GLY A 183 -9.49 -8.38 -5.79
N LEU A 184 -9.38 -9.25 -6.78
CA LEU A 184 -8.11 -9.50 -7.47
C LEU A 184 -7.64 -8.30 -8.31
N ASP A 185 -8.55 -7.52 -8.88
CA ASP A 185 -8.20 -6.32 -9.64
C ASP A 185 -7.63 -5.25 -8.74
N MET A 186 -8.23 -5.06 -7.56
CA MET A 186 -7.70 -4.18 -6.53
C MET A 186 -6.28 -4.59 -6.15
N MET A 187 -6.07 -5.87 -5.89
CA MET A 187 -4.79 -6.42 -5.45
C MET A 187 -3.69 -6.32 -6.50
N LEU A 188 -4.01 -6.57 -7.78
CA LEU A 188 -3.02 -6.76 -8.83
C LEU A 188 -2.88 -5.58 -9.79
N ARG A 189 -3.96 -4.83 -10.02
CA ARG A 189 -4.05 -3.88 -11.14
C ARG A 189 -4.28 -2.43 -10.72
N THR A 190 -4.18 -2.10 -9.42
CA THR A 190 -4.28 -0.71 -8.94
C THR A 190 -2.98 -0.19 -8.39
N CYS A 191 -2.73 1.10 -8.57
CA CYS A 191 -1.68 1.86 -7.91
C CYS A 191 -2.27 3.09 -7.23
N THR A 192 -1.55 3.61 -6.24
CA THR A 192 -1.97 4.80 -5.50
C THR A 192 -0.80 5.73 -5.19
N ILE A 193 -1.14 6.96 -4.83
CA ILE A 193 -0.31 7.84 -4.01
C ILE A 193 -1.01 7.94 -2.67
N GLN A 194 -0.29 7.65 -1.58
CA GLN A 194 -0.81 7.69 -0.23
C GLN A 194 -0.08 8.73 0.60
N VAL A 195 -0.83 9.42 1.47
CA VAL A 195 -0.31 10.39 2.43
C VAL A 195 -0.66 9.94 3.83
N ASN A 196 0.35 9.89 4.71
CA ASN A 196 0.24 9.51 6.11
C ASN A 196 0.47 10.74 6.98
N LEU A 197 -0.51 11.08 7.82
CA LEU A 197 -0.48 12.25 8.69
C LEU A 197 -0.51 11.83 10.15
N ASP A 198 0.31 12.49 10.98
CA ASP A 198 0.33 12.30 12.42
C ASP A 198 -0.90 12.94 13.10
N TYR A 199 -1.20 12.51 14.33
CA TYR A 199 -2.20 13.09 15.20
C TYR A 199 -1.65 13.26 16.63
N SER A 200 -2.21 14.21 17.38
CA SER A 200 -1.72 14.57 18.74
C SER A 200 -2.55 13.96 19.87
N SER A 201 -3.75 13.51 19.57
CA SER A 201 -4.69 12.94 20.54
C SER A 201 -5.80 12.19 19.85
N GLU A 202 -6.57 11.42 20.59
CA GLU A 202 -7.79 10.76 20.11
C GLU A 202 -8.77 11.74 19.45
N ALA A 203 -9.01 12.90 20.09
CA ALA A 203 -9.88 13.93 19.51
C ALA A 203 -9.34 14.52 18.21
N ASP A 204 -8.01 14.70 18.10
CA ASP A 204 -7.36 15.17 16.86
C ASP A 204 -7.42 14.09 15.77
N MET A 205 -7.22 12.82 16.11
CA MET A 205 -7.40 11.68 15.19
C MET A 205 -8.84 11.66 14.66
N ALA A 206 -9.84 11.72 15.54
CA ALA A 206 -11.25 11.70 15.17
C ALA A 206 -11.61 12.84 14.21
N LYS A 207 -11.14 14.07 14.52
CA LYS A 207 -11.32 15.23 13.64
C LYS A 207 -10.68 15.03 12.26
N LYS A 208 -9.43 14.58 12.20
CA LYS A 208 -8.70 14.34 10.95
C LYS A 208 -9.37 13.26 10.12
N LEU A 209 -9.79 12.18 10.75
CA LEU A 209 -10.46 11.07 10.06
C LEU A 209 -11.80 11.52 9.44
N ARG A 210 -12.61 12.30 10.17
CA ARG A 210 -13.85 12.91 9.63
C ARG A 210 -13.57 13.82 8.45
N VAL A 211 -12.58 14.71 8.56
CA VAL A 211 -12.20 15.60 7.46
C VAL A 211 -11.75 14.79 6.25
N ALA A 212 -10.87 13.78 6.44
CA ALA A 212 -10.41 12.92 5.37
C ALA A 212 -11.56 12.18 4.68
N ALA A 213 -12.51 11.65 5.45
CA ALA A 213 -13.69 10.99 4.90
C ALA A 213 -14.58 11.96 4.10
N CYS A 214 -14.79 13.20 4.58
CA CYS A 214 -15.56 14.22 3.88
C CYS A 214 -14.93 14.66 2.56
N ILE A 215 -13.59 14.80 2.50
CA ILE A 215 -12.90 15.24 1.29
C ILE A 215 -12.61 14.11 0.31
N GLN A 216 -12.81 12.85 0.68
CA GLN A 216 -12.50 11.70 -0.18
C GLN A 216 -13.17 11.75 -1.56
N PRO A 217 -14.46 12.08 -1.72
CA PRO A 217 -15.06 12.21 -3.05
C PRO A 217 -14.41 13.31 -3.90
N LEU A 218 -14.06 14.44 -3.28
CA LEU A 218 -13.38 15.55 -3.94
C LEU A 218 -11.97 15.14 -4.38
N ALA A 219 -11.21 14.49 -3.50
CA ALA A 219 -9.89 13.96 -3.83
C ALA A 219 -9.96 12.94 -4.98
N THR A 220 -10.95 12.04 -4.96
CA THR A 220 -11.18 11.09 -6.04
C THR A 220 -11.43 11.79 -7.38
N ALA A 221 -12.20 12.87 -7.39
CA ALA A 221 -12.47 13.65 -8.61
C ALA A 221 -11.23 14.40 -9.11
N LEU A 222 -10.48 15.05 -8.20
CA LEU A 222 -9.30 15.86 -8.54
C LEU A 222 -8.12 15.01 -9.05
N PHE A 223 -7.92 13.84 -8.47
CA PHE A 223 -6.78 12.96 -8.76
C PHE A 223 -7.14 11.72 -9.60
N ALA A 224 -8.32 11.74 -10.24
CA ALA A 224 -8.74 10.67 -11.14
C ALA A 224 -7.73 10.47 -12.28
N SER A 225 -7.25 9.24 -12.46
CA SER A 225 -6.20 8.89 -13.44
C SER A 225 -6.36 7.48 -14.01
N SER A 226 -7.60 6.96 -14.10
CA SER A 226 -7.85 5.59 -14.57
C SER A 226 -9.15 5.49 -15.40
N PRO A 227 -9.27 6.21 -16.54
CA PRO A 227 -10.48 6.14 -17.37
C PRO A 227 -10.54 4.89 -18.25
N MET A 228 -9.41 4.22 -18.45
CA MET A 228 -9.29 3.04 -19.31
C MET A 228 -9.11 1.78 -18.47
N PHE A 229 -9.70 0.66 -18.92
CA PHE A 229 -9.55 -0.65 -18.32
C PHE A 229 -9.73 -1.74 -19.38
N GLU A 230 -8.78 -2.70 -19.45
CA GLU A 230 -8.76 -3.75 -20.48
C GLU A 230 -8.88 -3.20 -21.91
N GLY A 231 -8.18 -2.10 -22.17
CA GLY A 231 -8.16 -1.44 -23.48
C GLY A 231 -9.42 -0.65 -23.85
N LYS A 232 -10.39 -0.55 -22.93
CA LYS A 232 -11.69 0.11 -23.19
C LYS A 232 -11.87 1.34 -22.32
N ASN A 233 -12.56 2.35 -22.84
CA ASN A 233 -13.03 3.46 -22.04
C ASN A 233 -14.17 2.97 -21.13
N THR A 234 -14.01 3.19 -19.81
CA THR A 234 -14.96 2.71 -18.79
C THR A 234 -16.14 3.66 -18.56
N GLY A 235 -16.08 4.88 -19.08
CA GLY A 235 -17.04 5.95 -18.78
C GLY A 235 -16.77 6.64 -17.43
N TYR A 236 -15.80 6.19 -16.65
CA TYR A 236 -15.38 6.79 -15.38
C TYR A 236 -14.02 7.44 -15.53
N GLN A 237 -13.78 8.56 -14.84
CA GLN A 237 -12.43 9.15 -14.76
C GLN A 237 -11.54 8.41 -13.76
N SER A 238 -12.14 7.78 -12.74
CA SER A 238 -11.47 6.92 -11.77
C SER A 238 -12.11 5.53 -11.74
N TRP A 239 -11.69 4.65 -12.65
CA TRP A 239 -12.08 3.24 -12.59
C TRP A 239 -11.52 2.56 -11.33
N ARG A 240 -10.37 3.01 -10.83
CA ARG A 240 -9.83 2.57 -9.56
C ARG A 240 -10.85 2.69 -8.42
N ALA A 241 -11.59 3.79 -8.35
CA ALA A 241 -12.62 3.95 -7.33
C ALA A 241 -13.75 2.92 -7.46
N GLN A 242 -14.11 2.52 -8.69
CA GLN A 242 -15.09 1.45 -8.93
C GLN A 242 -14.54 0.08 -8.53
N ILE A 243 -13.28 -0.21 -8.83
CA ILE A 243 -12.61 -1.44 -8.38
C ILE A 243 -12.68 -1.57 -6.86
N TRP A 244 -12.30 -0.51 -6.13
CA TRP A 244 -12.36 -0.50 -4.66
C TRP A 244 -13.79 -0.66 -4.12
N LYS A 245 -14.77 -0.03 -4.77
CA LYS A 245 -16.19 -0.14 -4.39
C LYS A 245 -16.75 -1.55 -4.58
N ASN A 246 -16.21 -2.31 -5.54
CA ASN A 246 -16.61 -3.68 -5.85
C ASN A 246 -15.64 -4.74 -5.28
N THR A 247 -14.84 -4.36 -4.29
CA THR A 247 -13.92 -5.27 -3.58
C THR A 247 -14.64 -5.86 -2.37
N ASP A 248 -14.17 -5.67 -1.19
CA ASP A 248 -14.69 -6.22 0.06
C ASP A 248 -15.59 -5.20 0.75
N SER A 249 -16.91 -5.44 0.80
CA SER A 249 -17.87 -4.51 1.37
C SER A 249 -17.66 -4.23 2.87
N ASP A 250 -17.02 -5.15 3.58
CA ASP A 250 -16.79 -5.02 5.02
C ASP A 250 -15.53 -4.19 5.33
N ARG A 251 -14.60 -4.14 4.37
CA ARG A 251 -13.29 -3.50 4.53
C ARG A 251 -13.07 -2.28 3.65
N THR A 252 -13.94 -2.02 2.69
CA THR A 252 -13.82 -0.90 1.75
C THR A 252 -14.98 0.07 1.89
N GLY A 253 -14.71 1.34 1.59
CA GLY A 253 -15.70 2.40 1.71
C GLY A 253 -15.42 3.33 2.90
N ILE A 254 -16.43 4.06 3.32
CA ILE A 254 -16.38 4.96 4.47
C ILE A 254 -17.27 4.38 5.56
N PRO A 255 -16.71 3.87 6.66
CA PRO A 255 -17.49 3.36 7.78
C PRO A 255 -18.37 4.46 8.38
N LYS A 256 -19.63 4.15 8.65
CA LYS A 256 -20.62 5.14 9.12
C LYS A 256 -20.23 5.75 10.46
N PHE A 257 -19.69 4.96 11.37
CA PHE A 257 -19.28 5.40 12.70
C PHE A 257 -18.23 6.53 12.72
N ILE A 258 -17.55 6.79 11.59
CA ILE A 258 -16.61 7.91 11.46
C ILE A 258 -17.32 9.27 11.73
N PHE A 259 -18.61 9.33 11.47
CA PHE A 259 -19.42 10.55 11.65
C PHE A 259 -20.16 10.61 13.00
N ASP A 260 -20.06 9.58 13.82
CA ASP A 260 -20.67 9.56 15.14
C ASP A 260 -19.90 10.46 16.11
N ASP A 261 -20.60 11.08 17.06
CA ASP A 261 -20.01 12.05 17.98
C ASP A 261 -18.96 11.42 18.91
N ASP A 262 -19.10 10.13 19.22
CA ASP A 262 -18.25 9.33 20.09
C ASP A 262 -17.11 8.59 19.37
N LEU A 263 -16.79 8.96 18.13
CA LEU A 263 -15.65 8.40 17.40
C LEU A 263 -14.37 8.48 18.25
N SER A 264 -13.80 7.31 18.53
CA SER A 264 -12.68 7.11 19.43
C SER A 264 -11.71 6.04 18.91
N PHE A 265 -10.61 5.82 19.62
CA PHE A 265 -9.74 4.67 19.36
C PHE A 265 -10.47 3.36 19.56
N ASP A 266 -11.34 3.28 20.57
CA ASP A 266 -12.11 2.07 20.85
C ASP A 266 -13.08 1.74 19.72
N SER A 267 -13.83 2.72 19.19
CA SER A 267 -14.72 2.47 18.04
C SER A 267 -13.96 2.01 16.79
N TRP A 268 -12.74 2.51 16.57
CA TRP A 268 -11.89 2.04 15.51
C TRP A 268 -11.36 0.62 15.76
N ILE A 269 -10.98 0.29 16.99
CA ILE A 269 -10.51 -1.03 17.39
C ILE A 269 -11.63 -2.06 17.22
N GLU A 270 -12.85 -1.75 17.66
CA GLU A 270 -14.01 -2.62 17.47
C GLU A 270 -14.24 -2.93 15.99
N TYR A 271 -14.28 -1.90 15.15
CA TYR A 271 -14.43 -2.08 13.71
C TYR A 271 -13.33 -2.97 13.11
N ALA A 272 -12.08 -2.75 13.52
CA ALA A 272 -10.95 -3.54 13.02
C ALA A 272 -11.03 -5.01 13.49
N LEU A 273 -11.43 -5.26 14.72
CA LEU A 273 -11.59 -6.60 15.27
C LEU A 273 -12.74 -7.35 14.61
N ASP A 274 -13.88 -6.68 14.40
CA ASP A 274 -15.02 -7.27 13.70
C ASP A 274 -14.64 -7.69 12.27
N CYS A 275 -13.96 -6.83 11.53
CA CYS A 275 -13.48 -7.16 10.19
C CYS A 275 -12.50 -8.33 10.18
N LEU A 276 -11.59 -8.41 11.17
CA LEU A 276 -10.57 -9.45 11.23
C LEU A 276 -11.15 -10.80 11.68
N LEU A 277 -12.08 -10.81 12.63
CA LEU A 277 -12.66 -12.03 13.18
C LEU A 277 -13.49 -12.83 12.16
N TYR A 278 -14.19 -12.13 11.25
CA TYR A 278 -15.07 -12.78 10.28
C TYR A 278 -14.40 -13.12 8.95
N THR A 279 -13.25 -12.56 8.63
CA THR A 279 -12.74 -12.55 7.26
C THR A 279 -11.28 -13.00 7.11
N SER A 280 -10.52 -13.14 8.18
CA SER A 280 -9.17 -13.70 8.09
C SER A 280 -9.23 -15.18 8.50
N PRO A 281 -8.78 -16.11 7.64
CA PRO A 281 -8.53 -17.47 8.09
C PRO A 281 -7.55 -17.40 9.26
N SER A 282 -7.89 -18.07 10.34
CA SER A 282 -6.99 -18.19 11.48
C SER A 282 -5.69 -18.85 11.01
N PRO A 283 -4.50 -18.40 11.47
CA PRO A 283 -3.27 -19.15 11.23
C PRO A 283 -3.30 -20.59 11.73
N ARG A 284 -4.35 -20.96 12.48
CA ARG A 284 -4.60 -22.34 12.97
C ARG A 284 -5.40 -23.20 12.00
N ASP A 285 -6.03 -22.59 10.98
CA ASP A 285 -6.82 -23.34 9.99
C ASP A 285 -5.94 -23.99 8.91
N ASP A 286 -4.62 -23.74 8.96
CA ASP A 286 -3.60 -24.28 8.06
C ASP A 286 -2.74 -25.41 8.69
N LEU A 287 -3.18 -26.00 9.81
CA LEU A 287 -2.50 -27.14 10.46
C LEU A 287 -3.23 -28.45 10.24
#